data_fd176ebddc67f36f57aa95ecf90b3ba7
#
_entry.id   fd176ebddc67f36f57aa95ecf90b3ba7
#
_cell.length_a   1.000
_cell.length_b   1.000
_cell.length_c   1.000
_cell.angle_alpha   90.00
_cell.angle_beta   90.00
_cell.angle_gamma   90.00
#
_symmetry.space_group_name_H-M   'P 1'
#
loop_
_entity.id
_entity.type
_entity.pdbx_description
1 polymer ?
#
loop_
_entity_poly.entity_id
_entity_poly.type
_entity_poly.pdbx_seq_one_letter_code
_entity_poly.pdbx_strand_id
1 'polypeptide(L)'
;RLYWLCSDTAYGARAAAQSVVTLHLPARRGNFYDHRGQLLTGQTTRWMALCVPGEGSYARLFAYTDAAGQATLYQKRNAASPFLLEVDRDVSSLGVSCWPAARRSSAAPLAVQLLGYLDGEGHGAAGLEAAFDELLTGSGAGDTLLCTVNAQGKLRAEPVLTPADSGAVGVQLTLSREIQQTAEAVANETMQSGCILVLDTANAKVRACVSRPGYDPENISASLNAPDSPLLERAFQCYAVGSVFKPVVAAAALEAGEGDFVRDC
;
A
#
# COMPACT_ATOMS: atom_id res chain seq x y z
N ARG A 1 3.14 52.00 23.79
CA ARG A 1 3.74 50.85 23.08
C ARG A 1 2.98 49.54 23.39
N LEU A 2 2.65 49.23 24.65
CA LEU A 2 1.86 48.03 25.02
C LEU A 2 0.44 48.05 24.46
N TYR A 3 -0.23 49.21 24.44
CA TYR A 3 -1.57 49.33 23.83
C TYR A 3 -1.58 49.05 22.33
N TRP A 4 -0.53 49.46 21.62
CA TRP A 4 -0.35 49.18 20.18
C TRP A 4 -0.13 47.70 19.88
N LEU A 5 0.64 47.00 20.73
CA LEU A 5 0.88 45.57 20.61
C LEU A 5 -0.40 44.74 20.87
N CYS A 6 -1.28 45.20 21.76
CA CYS A 6 -2.54 44.53 22.08
C CYS A 6 -3.66 44.79 21.05
N SER A 7 -3.56 45.90 20.28
CA SER A 7 -4.58 46.28 19.29
C SER A 7 -4.23 45.88 17.85
N ASP A 8 -3.02 45.39 17.60
CA ASP A 8 -2.59 44.96 16.27
C ASP A 8 -3.03 43.50 16.01
N THR A 9 -4.05 43.35 15.16
CA THR A 9 -4.58 42.06 14.75
C THR A 9 -3.56 41.16 14.06
N ALA A 10 -2.52 41.74 13.46
CA ALA A 10 -1.45 41.00 12.80
C ALA A 10 -0.56 40.22 13.79
N TYR A 11 -0.30 40.80 14.99
CA TYR A 11 0.41 40.06 16.05
C TYR A 11 -0.45 38.97 16.68
N GLY A 12 -1.74 39.21 16.86
CA GLY A 12 -2.69 38.20 17.31
C GLY A 12 -2.80 37.02 16.35
N ALA A 13 -2.90 37.29 15.04
CA ALA A 13 -2.93 36.26 14.00
C ALA A 13 -1.61 35.46 13.92
N ARG A 14 -0.45 36.14 14.03
CA ARG A 14 0.86 35.44 14.09
C ARG A 14 1.03 34.58 15.33
N ALA A 15 0.61 35.06 16.49
CA ALA A 15 0.63 34.28 17.73
C ALA A 15 -0.32 33.07 17.67
N ALA A 16 -1.50 33.22 17.07
CA ALA A 16 -2.43 32.13 16.82
C ALA A 16 -1.85 31.09 15.84
N ALA A 17 -1.21 31.54 14.76
CA ALA A 17 -0.56 30.65 13.81
C ALA A 17 0.63 29.88 14.41
N GLN A 18 1.38 30.49 15.33
CA GLN A 18 2.48 29.82 16.04
C GLN A 18 2.00 28.82 17.11
N SER A 19 0.73 28.85 17.50
CA SER A 19 0.14 27.95 18.48
C SER A 19 -0.58 26.75 17.85
N VAL A 20 -0.57 26.62 16.51
CA VAL A 20 -1.19 25.50 15.80
C VAL A 20 -0.12 24.63 15.18
N VAL A 21 -0.15 23.34 15.49
CA VAL A 21 0.65 22.29 14.84
C VAL A 21 -0.27 21.50 13.95
N THR A 22 0.06 21.44 12.66
CA THR A 22 -0.65 20.64 11.68
C THR A 22 0.05 19.32 11.50
N LEU A 23 -0.67 18.22 11.69
CA LEU A 23 -0.19 16.87 11.47
C LEU A 23 -1.05 16.23 10.37
N HIS A 24 -0.43 15.39 9.55
CA HIS A 24 -1.13 14.68 8.47
C HIS A 24 -1.19 13.19 8.80
N LEU A 25 -2.41 12.64 8.76
CA LEU A 25 -2.56 11.20 8.77
C LEU A 25 -2.16 10.64 7.40
N PRO A 26 -1.77 9.35 7.34
CA PRO A 26 -1.49 8.70 6.06
C PRO A 26 -2.65 8.86 5.07
N ALA A 27 -2.34 9.18 3.83
CA ALA A 27 -3.33 9.31 2.78
C ALA A 27 -4.03 7.96 2.55
N ARG A 28 -5.32 8.03 2.21
CA ARG A 28 -6.07 6.84 1.80
C ARG A 28 -5.66 6.47 0.38
N ARG A 29 -5.45 5.18 0.15
CA ARG A 29 -5.13 4.64 -1.17
C ARG A 29 -6.29 3.77 -1.66
N GLY A 30 -6.70 3.95 -2.92
CA GLY A 30 -7.67 3.11 -3.59
C GLY A 30 -7.21 1.65 -3.68
N ASN A 31 -8.13 0.72 -3.91
CA ASN A 31 -7.86 -0.70 -3.96
C ASN A 31 -7.95 -1.26 -5.38
N PHE A 32 -7.32 -2.42 -5.59
CA PHE A 32 -7.61 -3.26 -6.74
C PHE A 32 -8.75 -4.22 -6.43
N TYR A 33 -9.66 -4.32 -7.38
CA TYR A 33 -10.83 -5.19 -7.33
C TYR A 33 -10.77 -6.20 -8.46
N ASP A 34 -11.34 -7.36 -8.25
CA ASP A 34 -11.54 -8.36 -9.29
C ASP A 34 -12.69 -7.95 -10.23
N HIS A 35 -12.95 -8.77 -11.26
CA HIS A 35 -14.00 -8.53 -12.24
C HIS A 35 -15.43 -8.50 -11.65
N ARG A 36 -15.62 -8.94 -10.40
CA ARG A 36 -16.89 -8.91 -9.65
C ARG A 36 -16.90 -7.85 -8.55
N GLY A 37 -15.88 -7.01 -8.45
CA GLY A 37 -15.77 -6.00 -7.41
C GLY A 37 -15.28 -6.53 -6.06
N GLN A 38 -14.72 -7.75 -6.01
CA GLN A 38 -14.11 -8.29 -4.80
C GLN A 38 -12.68 -7.75 -4.65
N LEU A 39 -12.29 -7.42 -3.42
CA LEU A 39 -10.95 -6.93 -3.13
C LEU A 39 -9.87 -7.95 -3.48
N LEU A 40 -8.88 -7.54 -4.27
CA LEU A 40 -7.64 -8.27 -4.55
C LEU A 40 -6.52 -7.83 -3.61
N THR A 41 -6.50 -6.57 -3.22
CA THR A 41 -5.56 -6.03 -2.25
C THR A 41 -6.15 -6.06 -0.85
N GLY A 42 -5.38 -6.55 0.12
CA GLY A 42 -5.78 -6.49 1.52
C GLY A 42 -5.65 -5.08 2.08
N GLN A 43 -6.47 -4.77 3.07
CA GLN A 43 -6.31 -3.60 3.93
C GLN A 43 -6.31 -4.05 5.38
N THR A 44 -5.38 -3.53 6.15
CA THR A 44 -5.39 -3.61 7.62
C THR A 44 -5.60 -2.22 8.18
N THR A 45 -6.26 -2.15 9.32
CA THR A 45 -6.36 -0.91 10.08
C THR A 45 -5.15 -0.82 11.00
N ARG A 46 -4.37 0.23 10.86
CA ARG A 46 -3.38 0.69 11.82
C ARG A 46 -3.94 1.90 12.54
N TRP A 47 -3.34 2.26 13.65
CA TRP A 47 -3.80 3.38 14.45
C TRP A 47 -2.68 4.42 14.56
N MET A 48 -3.06 5.69 14.42
CA MET A 48 -2.13 6.81 14.57
C MET A 48 -2.37 7.47 15.92
N ALA A 49 -1.49 7.24 16.87
CA ALA A 49 -1.54 7.80 18.21
C ALA A 49 -0.85 9.16 18.26
N LEU A 50 -1.47 10.13 18.92
CA LEU A 50 -0.90 11.45 19.13
C LEU A 50 0.03 11.46 20.34
N CYS A 51 1.32 11.63 20.08
CA CYS A 51 2.33 11.81 21.11
C CYS A 51 2.46 13.28 21.47
N VAL A 52 2.11 13.63 22.70
CA VAL A 52 2.18 15.01 23.21
C VAL A 52 3.37 15.16 24.16
N PRO A 53 4.23 16.19 23.99
CA PRO A 53 5.37 16.42 24.87
C PRO A 53 4.98 16.54 26.35
N GLY A 54 5.71 15.85 27.22
CA GLY A 54 5.56 15.95 28.67
C GLY A 54 4.36 15.23 29.28
N GLU A 55 3.53 14.49 28.49
CA GLU A 55 2.37 13.76 29.01
C GLU A 55 2.65 12.30 29.39
N GLY A 56 3.90 11.85 29.25
CA GLY A 56 4.28 10.46 29.54
C GLY A 56 3.71 9.45 28.54
N SER A 57 3.13 9.92 27.43
CA SER A 57 2.58 9.08 26.36
C SER A 57 3.64 8.15 25.76
N TYR A 58 4.89 8.55 25.73
CA TYR A 58 6.00 7.76 25.17
C TYR A 58 6.16 6.39 25.85
N ALA A 59 6.20 6.39 27.20
CA ALA A 59 6.33 5.13 27.93
C ALA A 59 5.11 4.22 27.80
N ARG A 60 3.92 4.82 27.67
CA ARG A 60 2.67 4.08 27.48
C ARG A 60 2.58 3.43 26.12
N LEU A 61 3.12 4.08 25.08
CA LEU A 61 3.01 3.62 23.68
C LEU A 61 4.12 2.65 23.27
N PHE A 62 5.20 2.54 24.05
CA PHE A 62 6.36 1.72 23.70
C PHE A 62 6.01 0.24 23.44
N ALA A 63 5.04 -0.32 24.18
CA ALA A 63 4.60 -1.70 24.03
C ALA A 63 3.60 -1.92 22.90
N TYR A 64 3.12 -0.86 22.25
CA TYR A 64 2.07 -0.92 21.21
C TYR A 64 2.56 -0.51 19.83
N THR A 65 3.87 -0.40 19.66
CA THR A 65 4.51 -0.05 18.39
C THR A 65 5.65 -1.00 18.10
N ASP A 66 6.01 -1.11 16.83
CA ASP A 66 7.13 -1.93 16.36
C ASP A 66 8.51 -1.31 16.66
N ALA A 67 9.58 -1.97 16.26
CA ALA A 67 10.95 -1.51 16.47
C ALA A 67 11.21 -0.12 15.84
N ALA A 68 10.60 0.18 14.68
CA ALA A 68 10.73 1.48 14.01
C ALA A 68 10.01 2.59 14.80
N GLY A 69 8.82 2.31 15.31
CA GLY A 69 8.09 3.23 16.19
C GLY A 69 8.80 3.44 17.52
N GLN A 70 9.39 2.40 18.11
CA GLN A 70 10.22 2.51 19.32
C GLN A 70 11.45 3.41 19.09
N ALA A 71 12.12 3.26 17.95
CA ALA A 71 13.21 4.15 17.54
C ALA A 71 12.75 5.59 17.38
N THR A 72 11.58 5.80 16.78
CA THR A 72 10.96 7.13 16.63
C THR A 72 10.65 7.76 17.99
N LEU A 73 10.08 7.01 18.93
CA LEU A 73 9.84 7.48 20.31
C LEU A 73 11.14 7.90 20.98
N TYR A 74 12.20 7.12 20.82
CA TYR A 74 13.50 7.44 21.39
C TYR A 74 14.11 8.71 20.78
N GLN A 75 14.08 8.85 19.45
CA GLN A 75 14.58 10.02 18.74
C GLN A 75 13.80 11.28 19.12
N LYS A 76 12.48 11.18 19.22
CA LYS A 76 11.57 12.30 19.54
C LYS A 76 11.31 12.47 21.04
N ARG A 77 12.06 11.82 21.93
CA ARG A 77 11.85 11.92 23.39
C ARG A 77 11.88 13.33 23.95
N ASN A 78 12.61 14.24 23.28
CA ASN A 78 12.72 15.67 23.63
C ASN A 78 12.00 16.57 22.61
N ALA A 79 11.03 16.04 21.86
CA ALA A 79 10.29 16.84 20.90
C ALA A 79 9.57 18.00 21.61
N ALA A 80 9.62 19.17 20.99
CA ALA A 80 8.93 20.38 21.49
C ALA A 80 7.49 20.49 20.94
N SER A 81 7.11 19.62 20.01
CA SER A 81 5.80 19.64 19.33
C SER A 81 5.19 18.23 19.30
N PRO A 82 3.85 18.12 19.28
CA PRO A 82 3.18 16.85 19.08
C PRO A 82 3.59 16.20 17.75
N PHE A 83 3.53 14.86 17.71
CA PHE A 83 3.73 14.08 16.50
C PHE A 83 2.84 12.84 16.51
N LEU A 84 2.62 12.24 15.35
CA LEU A 84 1.89 10.98 15.20
C LEU A 84 2.84 9.79 15.28
N LEU A 85 2.38 8.72 15.89
CA LEU A 85 3.05 7.44 16.00
C LEU A 85 2.10 6.33 15.56
N GLU A 86 2.56 5.44 14.68
CA GLU A 86 1.81 4.25 14.32
C GLU A 86 1.84 3.23 15.46
N VAL A 87 0.66 2.70 15.81
CA VAL A 87 0.46 1.69 16.84
C VAL A 87 -0.42 0.55 16.32
N ASP A 88 -0.28 -0.62 16.93
CA ASP A 88 -0.91 -1.86 16.47
C ASP A 88 -2.42 -1.94 16.75
N ARG A 89 -2.91 -1.12 17.66
CA ARG A 89 -4.33 -1.11 18.11
C ARG A 89 -4.78 0.25 18.60
N ASP A 90 -6.08 0.38 18.86
CA ASP A 90 -6.65 1.53 19.56
C ASP A 90 -6.09 1.64 20.97
N VAL A 91 -5.45 2.77 21.27
CA VAL A 91 -4.84 3.09 22.55
C VAL A 91 -5.59 4.20 23.29
N SER A 92 -6.80 4.56 22.87
CA SER A 92 -7.61 5.61 23.53
C SER A 92 -7.90 5.30 25.00
N SER A 93 -8.01 4.02 25.34
CA SER A 93 -8.15 3.57 26.73
C SER A 93 -6.98 3.96 27.65
N LEU A 94 -5.81 4.27 27.08
CA LEU A 94 -4.64 4.76 27.80
C LEU A 94 -4.65 6.29 27.98
N GLY A 95 -5.70 6.98 27.54
CA GLY A 95 -5.79 8.44 27.56
C GLY A 95 -4.93 9.10 26.49
N VAL A 96 -4.66 8.39 25.38
CA VAL A 96 -3.94 8.91 24.21
C VAL A 96 -4.90 8.98 23.06
N SER A 97 -5.08 10.16 22.47
CA SER A 97 -5.92 10.31 21.27
C SER A 97 -5.32 9.55 20.10
N CYS A 98 -6.14 8.75 19.40
CA CYS A 98 -5.70 8.00 18.24
C CYS A 98 -6.79 7.91 17.16
N TRP A 99 -6.38 7.72 15.93
CA TRP A 99 -7.24 7.67 14.76
C TRP A 99 -6.89 6.45 13.89
N PRO A 100 -7.90 5.78 13.31
CA PRO A 100 -7.65 4.68 12.40
C PRO A 100 -7.02 5.19 11.10
N ALA A 101 -6.01 4.49 10.62
CA ALA A 101 -5.39 4.70 9.32
C ALA A 101 -5.42 3.39 8.53
N ALA A 102 -5.89 3.44 7.30
CA ALA A 102 -5.86 2.28 6.43
C ALA A 102 -4.42 2.08 5.92
N ARG A 103 -3.91 0.85 6.02
CA ARG A 103 -2.64 0.45 5.45
C ARG A 103 -2.86 -0.69 4.47
N ARG A 104 -2.19 -0.62 3.32
CA ARG A 104 -2.14 -1.74 2.39
C ARG A 104 -1.40 -2.89 3.04
N SER A 105 -2.07 -4.01 3.25
CA SER A 105 -1.49 -5.24 3.79
C SER A 105 -2.37 -6.43 3.44
N SER A 106 -1.77 -7.58 3.28
CA SER A 106 -2.50 -8.83 3.09
C SER A 106 -1.80 -9.96 3.83
N ALA A 107 -2.54 -10.69 4.64
CA ALA A 107 -2.06 -11.94 5.24
C ALA A 107 -1.84 -13.04 4.18
N ALA A 108 -2.52 -12.93 3.04
CA ALA A 108 -2.38 -13.82 1.88
C ALA A 108 -2.40 -12.97 0.61
N PRO A 109 -1.25 -12.39 0.21
CA PRO A 109 -1.17 -11.52 -0.95
C PRO A 109 -1.42 -12.32 -2.23
N LEU A 110 -2.20 -11.74 -3.14
CA LEU A 110 -2.55 -12.32 -4.43
C LEU A 110 -1.83 -11.58 -5.56
N ALA A 111 -1.41 -12.31 -6.59
CA ALA A 111 -0.80 -11.77 -7.81
C ALA A 111 0.31 -10.73 -7.52
N VAL A 112 1.19 -11.01 -6.54
CA VAL A 112 2.12 -10.01 -5.98
C VAL A 112 3.04 -9.40 -7.02
N GLN A 113 3.51 -10.16 -8.01
CA GLN A 113 4.37 -9.64 -9.07
C GLN A 113 3.60 -8.74 -10.03
N LEU A 114 2.33 -9.09 -10.33
CA LEU A 114 1.46 -8.30 -11.20
C LEU A 114 0.98 -7.03 -10.52
N LEU A 115 0.47 -7.14 -9.29
CA LEU A 115 0.01 -5.98 -8.52
C LEU A 115 1.18 -5.08 -8.13
N GLY A 116 2.31 -5.67 -7.75
CA GLY A 116 3.48 -4.93 -7.33
C GLY A 116 3.47 -4.60 -5.83
N TYR A 117 4.25 -3.58 -5.46
CA TYR A 117 4.45 -3.16 -4.08
C TYR A 117 4.59 -1.64 -3.98
N LEU A 118 4.48 -1.16 -2.75
CA LEU A 118 4.65 0.25 -2.42
C LEU A 118 6.05 0.51 -1.86
N ASP A 119 6.54 1.73 -2.05
CA ASP A 119 7.74 2.21 -1.38
C ASP A 119 7.47 2.60 0.09
N GLY A 120 8.51 3.09 0.78
CA GLY A 120 8.41 3.53 2.17
C GLY A 120 7.52 4.76 2.40
N GLU A 121 7.19 5.49 1.34
CA GLU A 121 6.33 6.69 1.38
C GLU A 121 4.87 6.35 1.00
N GLY A 122 4.62 5.11 0.55
CA GLY A 122 3.29 4.62 0.19
C GLY A 122 2.92 4.85 -1.28
N HIS A 123 3.89 5.20 -2.13
CA HIS A 123 3.74 5.28 -3.58
C HIS A 123 3.98 3.94 -4.26
N GLY A 124 3.35 3.73 -5.38
CA GLY A 124 3.55 2.52 -6.18
C GLY A 124 4.95 2.44 -6.77
N ALA A 125 5.75 1.45 -6.34
CA ALA A 125 7.13 1.26 -6.79
C ALA A 125 7.26 0.28 -7.96
N ALA A 126 6.32 -0.64 -8.12
CA ALA A 126 6.33 -1.64 -9.18
C ALA A 126 4.92 -2.11 -9.56
N GLY A 127 4.80 -2.83 -10.68
CA GLY A 127 3.58 -3.47 -11.15
C GLY A 127 2.43 -2.49 -11.40
N LEU A 128 1.21 -2.95 -11.15
CA LEU A 128 0.00 -2.13 -11.30
C LEU A 128 -0.09 -1.05 -10.22
N GLU A 129 0.52 -1.24 -9.05
CA GLU A 129 0.62 -0.20 -8.02
C GLU A 129 1.34 1.03 -8.56
N ALA A 130 2.45 0.85 -9.31
CA ALA A 130 3.17 1.95 -9.95
C ALA A 130 2.41 2.51 -11.16
N ALA A 131 1.82 1.63 -11.99
CA ALA A 131 1.13 2.05 -13.20
C ALA A 131 -0.14 2.88 -12.93
N PHE A 132 -0.81 2.65 -11.81
CA PHE A 132 -2.03 3.35 -11.40
C PHE A 132 -1.85 4.24 -10.17
N ASP A 133 -0.61 4.60 -9.83
CA ASP A 133 -0.30 5.32 -8.60
C ASP A 133 -1.12 6.61 -8.46
N GLU A 134 -1.16 7.44 -9.49
CA GLU A 134 -1.91 8.69 -9.51
C GLU A 134 -3.42 8.50 -9.28
N LEU A 135 -4.02 7.45 -9.85
CA LEU A 135 -5.44 7.14 -9.66
C LEU A 135 -5.72 6.63 -8.25
N LEU A 136 -4.82 5.77 -7.75
CA LEU A 136 -4.98 5.15 -6.43
C LEU A 136 -4.70 6.12 -5.29
N THR A 137 -3.87 7.13 -5.48
CA THR A 137 -3.55 8.14 -4.46
C THR A 137 -4.39 9.41 -4.61
N GLY A 138 -4.85 9.72 -5.83
CA GLY A 138 -5.49 10.99 -6.14
C GLY A 138 -4.54 12.16 -5.85
N SER A 139 -4.98 13.14 -5.06
CA SER A 139 -4.13 14.27 -4.65
C SER A 139 -3.05 13.89 -3.62
N GLY A 140 -3.05 12.65 -3.12
CA GLY A 140 -2.16 12.23 -2.03
C GLY A 140 -2.45 12.88 -0.67
N ALA A 141 -3.54 13.64 -0.58
CA ALA A 141 -3.89 14.34 0.66
C ALA A 141 -4.44 13.34 1.70
N GLY A 142 -3.78 13.27 2.85
CA GLY A 142 -4.29 12.60 4.05
C GLY A 142 -5.12 13.55 4.92
N ASP A 143 -5.94 12.98 5.78
CA ASP A 143 -6.69 13.75 6.76
C ASP A 143 -5.75 14.62 7.59
N THR A 144 -6.17 15.85 7.88
CA THR A 144 -5.34 16.82 8.59
C THR A 144 -5.80 16.95 10.04
N LEU A 145 -4.86 16.82 10.97
CA LEU A 145 -5.09 16.99 12.39
C LEU A 145 -4.50 18.33 12.85
N LEU A 146 -5.36 19.23 13.31
CA LEU A 146 -4.97 20.54 13.84
C LEU A 146 -4.87 20.45 15.36
N CYS A 147 -3.67 20.63 15.89
CA CYS A 147 -3.35 20.61 17.33
C CYS A 147 -3.06 22.03 17.81
N THR A 148 -3.92 22.60 18.65
CA THR A 148 -3.63 23.87 19.32
C THR A 148 -2.75 23.61 20.53
N VAL A 149 -1.55 24.19 20.56
CA VAL A 149 -0.54 23.96 21.59
C VAL A 149 -0.10 25.23 22.30
N ASN A 150 0.47 25.07 23.48
CA ASN A 150 1.16 26.14 24.20
C ASN A 150 2.66 26.17 23.84
N ALA A 151 3.41 27.09 24.44
CA ALA A 151 4.85 27.25 24.20
C ALA A 151 5.69 26.00 24.59
N GLN A 152 5.14 25.09 25.40
CA GLN A 152 5.76 23.82 25.80
C GLN A 152 5.29 22.64 24.95
N GLY A 153 4.54 22.89 23.86
CA GLY A 153 4.01 21.84 22.96
C GLY A 153 2.85 21.04 23.53
N LYS A 154 2.30 21.42 24.70
CA LYS A 154 1.13 20.73 25.28
C LYS A 154 -0.17 21.21 24.64
N LEU A 155 -1.11 20.30 24.46
CA LEU A 155 -2.43 20.62 23.91
C LEU A 155 -3.17 21.62 24.80
N ARG A 156 -3.82 22.60 24.16
CA ARG A 156 -4.73 23.59 24.80
C ARG A 156 -6.19 23.26 24.57
N ALA A 157 -6.48 22.47 23.55
CA ALA A 157 -7.81 21.99 23.19
C ALA A 157 -7.70 20.61 22.56
N GLU A 158 -8.81 19.91 22.42
CA GLU A 158 -8.88 18.66 21.68
C GLU A 158 -8.45 18.91 20.23
N PRO A 159 -7.64 18.00 19.65
CA PRO A 159 -7.26 18.08 18.26
C PRO A 159 -8.47 18.01 17.32
N VAL A 160 -8.46 18.82 16.28
CA VAL A 160 -9.54 18.87 15.28
C VAL A 160 -9.11 18.10 14.04
N LEU A 161 -9.81 17.01 13.73
CA LEU A 161 -9.62 16.26 12.51
C LEU A 161 -10.41 16.90 11.36
N THR A 162 -9.70 17.24 10.28
CA THR A 162 -10.30 17.71 9.04
C THR A 162 -10.09 16.63 7.97
N PRO A 163 -11.16 15.96 7.51
CA PRO A 163 -11.07 14.98 6.45
C PRO A 163 -10.56 15.61 5.16
N ALA A 164 -9.69 14.89 4.44
CA ALA A 164 -9.27 15.26 3.11
C ALA A 164 -10.07 14.45 2.08
N ASP A 165 -10.52 15.14 1.01
CA ASP A 165 -10.97 14.47 -0.20
C ASP A 165 -9.76 14.31 -1.13
N SER A 166 -9.15 13.14 -1.11
CA SER A 166 -8.01 12.85 -1.97
C SER A 166 -8.40 12.59 -3.42
N GLY A 167 -9.69 12.32 -3.70
CA GLY A 167 -10.13 11.85 -5.01
C GLY A 167 -9.56 10.46 -5.39
N ALA A 168 -8.97 9.74 -4.44
CA ALA A 168 -8.44 8.40 -4.66
C ALA A 168 -9.56 7.44 -5.07
N VAL A 169 -9.34 6.68 -6.16
CA VAL A 169 -10.31 5.73 -6.69
C VAL A 169 -9.71 4.33 -6.76
N GLY A 170 -10.59 3.31 -6.72
CA GLY A 170 -10.18 1.93 -6.92
C GLY A 170 -10.12 1.55 -8.39
N VAL A 171 -9.33 0.53 -8.72
CA VAL A 171 -9.18 0.00 -10.08
C VAL A 171 -9.74 -1.41 -10.15
N GLN A 172 -10.68 -1.64 -11.08
CA GLN A 172 -11.23 -2.97 -11.34
C GLN A 172 -10.42 -3.66 -12.44
N LEU A 173 -9.94 -4.87 -12.13
CA LEU A 173 -9.16 -5.71 -13.03
C LEU A 173 -10.02 -6.80 -13.67
N THR A 174 -9.46 -7.46 -14.68
CA THR A 174 -10.10 -8.63 -15.30
C THR A 174 -9.89 -9.92 -14.53
N LEU A 175 -9.00 -9.92 -13.52
CA LEU A 175 -8.74 -11.06 -12.66
C LEU A 175 -10.00 -11.57 -11.97
N SER A 176 -10.05 -12.86 -11.68
CA SER A 176 -11.01 -13.48 -10.78
C SER A 176 -10.29 -13.85 -9.49
N ARG A 177 -10.74 -13.30 -8.37
CA ARG A 177 -10.15 -13.61 -7.06
C ARG A 177 -10.14 -15.10 -6.77
N GLU A 178 -11.23 -15.79 -7.09
CA GLU A 178 -11.39 -17.22 -6.87
C GLU A 178 -10.38 -18.04 -7.70
N ILE A 179 -10.28 -17.74 -9.02
CA ILE A 179 -9.34 -18.44 -9.91
C ILE A 179 -7.89 -18.11 -9.50
N GLN A 180 -7.61 -16.86 -9.15
CA GLN A 180 -6.29 -16.44 -8.67
C GLN A 180 -5.89 -17.21 -7.40
N GLN A 181 -6.77 -17.31 -6.41
CA GLN A 181 -6.51 -18.07 -5.18
C GLN A 181 -6.24 -19.54 -5.46
N THR A 182 -7.01 -20.16 -6.35
CA THR A 182 -6.80 -21.55 -6.76
C THR A 182 -5.45 -21.73 -7.45
N ALA A 183 -5.11 -20.82 -8.38
CA ALA A 183 -3.83 -20.86 -9.09
C ALA A 183 -2.64 -20.65 -8.14
N GLU A 184 -2.77 -19.75 -7.15
CA GLU A 184 -1.76 -19.55 -6.10
C GLU A 184 -1.54 -20.80 -5.27
N ALA A 185 -2.62 -21.47 -4.86
CA ALA A 185 -2.55 -22.71 -4.08
C ALA A 185 -1.83 -23.82 -4.87
N VAL A 186 -2.22 -24.03 -6.11
CA VAL A 186 -1.56 -25.02 -7.01
C VAL A 186 -0.08 -24.68 -7.21
N ALA A 187 0.24 -23.39 -7.47
CA ALA A 187 1.62 -22.96 -7.65
C ALA A 187 2.48 -23.19 -6.40
N ASN A 188 1.92 -22.97 -5.21
CA ASN A 188 2.63 -23.20 -3.94
C ASN A 188 2.97 -24.70 -3.73
N GLU A 189 2.12 -25.59 -4.18
CA GLU A 189 2.30 -27.03 -4.00
C GLU A 189 3.22 -27.64 -5.08
N THR A 190 3.17 -27.11 -6.31
CA THR A 190 3.75 -27.82 -7.47
C THR A 190 4.91 -27.11 -8.13
N MET A 191 5.16 -25.80 -7.84
CA MET A 191 6.07 -24.98 -8.63
C MET A 191 7.06 -24.20 -7.76
N GLN A 192 8.35 -24.48 -7.93
CA GLN A 192 9.40 -23.68 -7.31
C GLN A 192 9.69 -22.39 -8.11
N SER A 193 9.70 -22.49 -9.44
CA SER A 193 9.94 -21.36 -10.34
C SER A 193 9.13 -21.52 -11.61
N GLY A 194 8.46 -20.46 -12.04
CA GLY A 194 7.61 -20.46 -13.23
C GLY A 194 6.43 -19.50 -13.11
N CYS A 195 5.46 -19.64 -14.00
CA CYS A 195 4.22 -18.87 -13.96
C CYS A 195 3.00 -19.72 -14.38
N ILE A 196 1.84 -19.31 -13.86
CA ILE A 196 0.52 -19.79 -14.28
C ILE A 196 -0.25 -18.57 -14.80
N LEU A 197 -0.69 -18.65 -16.05
CA LEU A 197 -1.55 -17.64 -16.66
C LEU A 197 -2.85 -18.29 -17.09
N VAL A 198 -3.98 -17.80 -16.59
CA VAL A 198 -5.32 -18.27 -16.97
C VAL A 198 -6.00 -17.20 -17.79
N LEU A 199 -6.40 -17.57 -19.01
CA LEU A 199 -7.07 -16.71 -19.97
C LEU A 199 -8.50 -17.21 -20.23
N ASP A 200 -9.41 -16.27 -20.37
CA ASP A 200 -10.76 -16.53 -20.87
C ASP A 200 -10.72 -16.72 -22.38
N THR A 201 -11.10 -17.88 -22.87
CA THR A 201 -11.01 -18.23 -24.31
C THR A 201 -11.93 -17.39 -25.20
N ALA A 202 -13.02 -16.85 -24.65
CA ALA A 202 -13.99 -16.07 -25.41
C ALA A 202 -13.51 -14.63 -25.72
N ASN A 203 -12.65 -14.05 -24.84
CA ASN A 203 -12.32 -12.63 -24.92
C ASN A 203 -10.86 -12.31 -24.55
N ALA A 204 -10.03 -13.34 -24.33
CA ALA A 204 -8.63 -13.26 -23.96
C ALA A 204 -8.36 -12.45 -22.65
N LYS A 205 -9.37 -12.25 -21.79
CA LYS A 205 -9.18 -11.58 -20.50
C LYS A 205 -8.38 -12.46 -19.56
N VAL A 206 -7.37 -11.88 -18.92
CA VAL A 206 -6.58 -12.54 -17.89
C VAL A 206 -7.45 -12.73 -16.64
N ARG A 207 -7.64 -13.98 -16.22
CA ARG A 207 -8.41 -14.38 -15.04
C ARG A 207 -7.53 -14.68 -13.83
N ALA A 208 -6.31 -15.17 -14.07
CA ALA A 208 -5.29 -15.31 -13.05
C ALA A 208 -3.90 -15.12 -13.65
N CYS A 209 -2.98 -14.59 -12.86
CA CYS A 209 -1.57 -14.44 -13.18
C CYS A 209 -0.76 -14.68 -11.91
N VAL A 210 0.04 -15.74 -11.91
CA VAL A 210 0.84 -16.18 -10.76
C VAL A 210 2.27 -16.39 -11.21
N SER A 211 3.22 -15.84 -10.48
CA SER A 211 4.65 -16.11 -10.66
C SER A 211 5.25 -16.72 -9.40
N ARG A 212 6.27 -17.58 -9.54
CA ARG A 212 7.01 -18.19 -8.45
C ARG A 212 8.53 -18.08 -8.71
N PRO A 213 9.33 -17.93 -7.63
CA PRO A 213 8.92 -17.78 -6.23
C PRO A 213 8.12 -16.48 -6.00
N GLY A 214 7.26 -16.48 -4.98
CA GLY A 214 6.59 -15.29 -4.50
C GLY A 214 7.48 -14.45 -3.60
N TYR A 215 7.00 -13.28 -3.21
CA TYR A 215 7.67 -12.41 -2.24
C TYR A 215 6.64 -11.78 -1.29
N ASP A 216 7.12 -11.27 -0.17
CA ASP A 216 6.32 -10.49 0.75
C ASP A 216 6.34 -9.00 0.33
N PRO A 217 5.21 -8.42 -0.12
CA PRO A 217 5.15 -7.02 -0.54
C PRO A 217 5.37 -6.02 0.60
N GLU A 218 5.33 -6.48 1.87
CA GLU A 218 5.64 -5.64 3.04
C GLU A 218 7.12 -5.69 3.42
N ASN A 219 7.88 -6.69 2.93
CA ASN A 219 9.30 -6.85 3.21
C ASN A 219 10.12 -7.05 1.93
N ILE A 220 10.12 -6.04 1.07
CA ILE A 220 10.82 -6.06 -0.22
C ILE A 220 12.34 -6.21 -0.06
N SER A 221 12.90 -5.65 1.01
CA SER A 221 14.35 -5.70 1.26
C SER A 221 14.91 -7.12 1.30
N ALA A 222 14.14 -8.08 1.80
CA ALA A 222 14.51 -9.49 1.83
C ALA A 222 14.58 -10.13 0.41
N SER A 223 13.87 -9.55 -0.55
CA SER A 223 13.71 -10.09 -1.90
C SER A 223 14.59 -9.40 -2.96
N LEU A 224 15.12 -8.20 -2.68
CA LEU A 224 15.87 -7.39 -3.66
C LEU A 224 17.10 -8.10 -4.24
N ASN A 225 17.82 -8.86 -3.43
CA ASN A 225 19.05 -9.55 -3.82
C ASN A 225 18.89 -11.08 -3.80
N ALA A 226 17.66 -11.59 -3.76
CA ALA A 226 17.42 -13.03 -3.77
C ALA A 226 17.80 -13.64 -5.13
N PRO A 227 18.56 -14.76 -5.16
CA PRO A 227 19.11 -15.33 -6.39
C PRO A 227 18.02 -15.80 -7.37
N ASP A 228 16.83 -16.15 -6.85
CA ASP A 228 15.72 -16.68 -7.64
C ASP A 228 14.82 -15.60 -8.25
N SER A 229 15.22 -14.32 -8.13
CA SER A 229 14.49 -13.17 -8.69
C SER A 229 12.98 -13.20 -8.39
N PRO A 230 12.55 -13.18 -7.12
CA PRO A 230 11.13 -13.31 -6.76
C PRO A 230 10.28 -12.11 -7.18
N LEU A 231 10.88 -10.95 -7.43
CA LEU A 231 10.20 -9.74 -7.90
C LEU A 231 9.84 -9.79 -9.40
N LEU A 232 10.37 -10.79 -10.14
CA LEU A 232 10.18 -10.89 -11.57
C LEU A 232 8.79 -11.44 -11.91
N GLU A 233 8.00 -10.68 -12.70
CA GLU A 233 6.77 -11.21 -13.31
C GLU A 233 7.14 -12.10 -14.52
N ARG A 234 7.14 -13.41 -14.29
CA ARG A 234 7.60 -14.40 -15.27
C ARG A 234 6.66 -14.57 -16.46
N ALA A 235 5.37 -14.24 -16.29
CA ALA A 235 4.41 -14.32 -17.39
C ALA A 235 4.74 -13.31 -18.52
N PHE A 236 5.50 -12.26 -18.23
CA PHE A 236 5.90 -11.23 -19.21
C PHE A 236 7.33 -11.40 -19.73
N GLN A 237 7.97 -12.52 -19.40
CA GLN A 237 9.31 -12.80 -19.89
C GLN A 237 9.29 -13.66 -21.16
N CYS A 238 10.31 -13.48 -21.99
CA CYS A 238 10.50 -14.30 -23.18
C CYS A 238 11.23 -15.60 -22.84
N TYR A 239 10.69 -16.73 -23.28
CA TYR A 239 11.27 -18.05 -23.10
C TYR A 239 11.45 -18.78 -24.44
N ALA A 240 12.40 -19.70 -24.48
CA ALA A 240 12.55 -20.64 -25.61
C ALA A 240 11.41 -21.68 -25.53
N VAL A 241 10.38 -21.52 -26.35
CA VAL A 241 9.13 -22.28 -26.26
C VAL A 241 9.25 -23.76 -26.68
N GLY A 242 10.24 -24.12 -27.51
CA GLY A 242 10.43 -25.50 -27.94
C GLY A 242 9.17 -26.13 -28.57
N SER A 243 8.89 -27.38 -28.20
CA SER A 243 7.77 -28.15 -28.75
C SER A 243 6.38 -27.62 -28.39
N VAL A 244 6.25 -26.78 -27.35
CA VAL A 244 4.94 -26.18 -26.97
C VAL A 244 4.46 -25.14 -28.00
N PHE A 245 5.30 -24.75 -28.95
CA PHE A 245 4.93 -23.89 -30.07
C PHE A 245 4.25 -24.66 -31.23
N LYS A 246 4.33 -25.99 -31.26
CA LYS A 246 3.74 -26.81 -32.34
C LYS A 246 2.23 -26.60 -32.53
N PRO A 247 1.39 -26.44 -31.51
CA PRO A 247 -0.02 -26.10 -31.73
C PRO A 247 -0.24 -24.79 -32.50
N VAL A 248 0.61 -23.78 -32.26
CA VAL A 248 0.54 -22.51 -33.01
C VAL A 248 0.87 -22.71 -34.47
N VAL A 249 1.93 -23.50 -34.75
CA VAL A 249 2.32 -23.84 -36.14
C VAL A 249 1.23 -24.66 -36.82
N ALA A 250 0.63 -25.64 -36.12
CA ALA A 250 -0.48 -26.43 -36.65
C ALA A 250 -1.71 -25.57 -36.95
N ALA A 251 -2.07 -24.64 -36.07
CA ALA A 251 -3.17 -23.71 -36.33
C ALA A 251 -2.92 -22.83 -37.55
N ALA A 252 -1.71 -22.29 -37.68
CA ALA A 252 -1.32 -21.49 -38.84
C ALA A 252 -1.37 -22.31 -40.14
N ALA A 253 -0.95 -23.57 -40.14
CA ALA A 253 -1.05 -24.45 -41.27
C ALA A 253 -2.51 -24.73 -41.67
N LEU A 254 -3.39 -24.97 -40.71
CA LEU A 254 -4.83 -25.14 -40.94
C LEU A 254 -5.46 -23.88 -41.55
N GLU A 255 -5.13 -22.69 -41.05
CA GLU A 255 -5.60 -21.40 -41.56
C GLU A 255 -5.10 -21.16 -43.00
N ALA A 256 -3.89 -21.63 -43.34
CA ALA A 256 -3.33 -21.57 -44.70
C ALA A 256 -3.92 -22.62 -45.64
N GLY A 257 -4.80 -23.50 -45.20
CA GLY A 257 -5.38 -24.58 -46.00
C GLY A 257 -4.48 -25.81 -46.17
N GLU A 258 -3.39 -25.90 -45.37
CA GLU A 258 -2.39 -26.97 -45.42
C GLU A 258 -2.71 -28.09 -44.40
N GLY A 259 -4.03 -28.37 -44.17
CA GLY A 259 -4.46 -29.32 -43.11
C GLY A 259 -4.29 -30.80 -43.45
N ASP A 260 -4.21 -31.16 -44.76
CA ASP A 260 -4.24 -32.54 -45.23
C ASP A 260 -2.93 -32.94 -45.95
N PHE A 261 -1.80 -32.82 -45.27
CA PHE A 261 -0.56 -33.36 -45.84
C PHE A 261 -0.02 -34.53 -44.99
N VAL A 262 0.46 -35.57 -45.66
CA VAL A 262 1.23 -36.65 -45.07
C VAL A 262 2.66 -36.53 -45.55
N ARG A 263 3.62 -36.46 -44.65
CA ARG A 263 5.05 -36.57 -44.94
C ARG A 263 5.64 -37.75 -44.22
N ASP A 264 6.37 -38.58 -44.96
CA ASP A 264 7.25 -39.59 -44.40
C ASP A 264 8.51 -38.92 -43.87
N CYS A 265 8.86 -39.20 -42.60
CA CYS A 265 10.08 -38.70 -41.93
C CYS A 265 11.20 -39.70 -42.08
#